data_add440510a674d2db0bde37cf24aae1b
#
_entry.id   add440510a674d2db0bde37cf24aae1b
#
_cell.length_a   1.000
_cell.length_b   1.000
_cell.length_c   1.000
_cell.angle_alpha   90.00
_cell.angle_beta   90.00
_cell.angle_gamma   90.00
#
_symmetry.space_group_name_H-M   'P 1'
#
loop_
_entity.id
_entity.type
_entity.pdbx_description
1 polymer ?
#
loop_
_entity_poly.entity_id
_entity_poly.type
_entity_poly.pdbx_seq_one_letter_code
_entity_poly.pdbx_strand_id
1 'polypeptide(L)'
;MHSYYGSIHALRGVSLTVEEGEVVTLIGSNGAGKTTTLRSINGVLPARQGKVIFDGEEIQAVPAHDMIKKGIAQSPEGRKIFSRMTVRENLEMGAYHRNDRDGIRRDMDRVFELFPRLQERIKQEAGTMSGGEQQMLAIGRALMSSPKLLLLDEPSMGLAPVLVERIFDIIKEINHQGTTILLVEQNANVALEIATRGYVLESGSIVTAAPAEKLRQDPKVREAYLGEI
;
A
#
# COMPACT_ATOMS: atom_id res chain seq x y z
N MET A 1 2.74 -15.70 10.06
CA MET A 1 4.05 -15.08 10.32
C MET A 1 4.09 -14.43 11.70
N HIS A 2 5.27 -14.48 12.37
CA HIS A 2 5.54 -13.83 13.65
C HIS A 2 6.71 -12.86 13.47
N SER A 3 6.52 -11.60 13.86
CA SER A 3 7.52 -10.55 13.69
C SER A 3 7.74 -9.80 15.00
N TYR A 4 8.98 -9.34 15.21
CA TYR A 4 9.41 -8.78 16.48
C TYR A 4 10.24 -7.51 16.28
N TYR A 5 10.01 -6.51 17.12
CA TYR A 5 10.93 -5.39 17.33
C TYR A 5 11.74 -5.66 18.60
N GLY A 6 12.98 -6.16 18.46
CA GLY A 6 13.76 -6.63 19.60
C GLY A 6 13.07 -7.77 20.35
N SER A 7 12.63 -7.52 21.59
CA SER A 7 11.84 -8.44 22.41
C SER A 7 10.33 -8.29 22.26
N ILE A 8 9.86 -7.22 21.61
CA ILE A 8 8.43 -6.95 21.47
C ILE A 8 7.84 -7.80 20.34
N HIS A 9 6.93 -8.71 20.67
CA HIS A 9 6.21 -9.56 19.73
C HIS A 9 5.09 -8.76 19.05
N ALA A 10 5.38 -8.20 17.89
CA ALA A 10 4.49 -7.28 17.18
C ALA A 10 3.44 -7.98 16.32
N LEU A 11 3.80 -9.08 15.64
CA LEU A 11 2.84 -9.92 14.90
C LEU A 11 2.80 -11.32 15.50
N ARG A 12 1.59 -11.79 15.84
CA ARG A 12 1.35 -13.00 16.62
C ARG A 12 0.58 -14.04 15.80
N GLY A 13 1.24 -14.60 14.77
CA GLY A 13 0.62 -15.62 13.93
C GLY A 13 -0.26 -15.05 12.82
N VAL A 14 0.05 -13.85 12.31
CA VAL A 14 -0.69 -13.26 11.19
C VAL A 14 -0.62 -14.16 9.97
N SER A 15 -1.79 -14.53 9.43
CA SER A 15 -1.95 -15.28 8.19
C SER A 15 -2.97 -14.59 7.31
N LEU A 16 -2.57 -14.21 6.10
CA LEU A 16 -3.43 -13.59 5.10
C LEU A 16 -3.03 -14.05 3.71
N THR A 17 -3.95 -13.97 2.77
CA THR A 17 -3.70 -14.21 1.35
C THR A 17 -4.19 -13.03 0.54
N VAL A 18 -3.56 -12.79 -0.61
CA VAL A 18 -3.96 -11.80 -1.61
C VAL A 18 -3.87 -12.51 -2.95
N GLU A 19 -4.99 -12.68 -3.63
CA GLU A 19 -5.01 -13.29 -4.95
C GLU A 19 -4.70 -12.25 -6.03
N GLU A 20 -4.24 -12.70 -7.18
CA GLU A 20 -3.94 -11.82 -8.31
C GLU A 20 -5.19 -11.03 -8.74
N GLY A 21 -5.03 -9.72 -8.94
CA GLY A 21 -6.11 -8.81 -9.32
C GLY A 21 -7.04 -8.38 -8.19
N GLU A 22 -6.84 -8.87 -6.95
CA GLU A 22 -7.65 -8.43 -5.80
C GLU A 22 -7.21 -7.08 -5.24
N VAL A 23 -8.17 -6.37 -4.64
CA VAL A 23 -7.92 -5.38 -3.60
C VAL A 23 -8.26 -6.01 -2.26
N VAL A 24 -7.25 -6.28 -1.44
CA VAL A 24 -7.41 -6.79 -0.09
C VAL A 24 -7.08 -5.69 0.90
N THR A 25 -7.94 -5.49 1.91
CA THR A 25 -7.65 -4.51 2.96
C THR A 25 -7.34 -5.15 4.31
N LEU A 26 -6.39 -4.56 5.03
CA LEU A 26 -6.08 -4.88 6.42
C LEU A 26 -6.43 -3.66 7.27
N ILE A 27 -7.53 -3.75 8.02
CA ILE A 27 -8.03 -2.70 8.91
C ILE A 27 -7.70 -3.00 10.35
N GLY A 28 -7.63 -1.96 11.18
CA GLY A 28 -7.34 -2.07 12.60
C GLY A 28 -6.94 -0.73 13.20
N SER A 29 -7.00 -0.63 14.51
CA SER A 29 -6.61 0.58 15.26
C SER A 29 -5.10 0.88 15.11
N ASN A 30 -4.69 2.08 15.56
CA ASN A 30 -3.28 2.43 15.65
C ASN A 30 -2.55 1.47 16.59
N GLY A 31 -1.37 1.00 16.17
CA GLY A 31 -0.60 0.01 16.92
C GLY A 31 -1.06 -1.44 16.77
N ALA A 32 -2.13 -1.74 16.01
CA ALA A 32 -2.60 -3.12 15.79
C ALA A 32 -1.58 -4.01 15.06
N GLY A 33 -0.61 -3.43 14.33
CA GLY A 33 0.41 -4.16 13.60
C GLY A 33 0.29 -4.07 12.07
N LYS A 34 -0.57 -3.18 11.54
CA LYS A 34 -0.81 -3.00 10.11
C LYS A 34 0.46 -2.71 9.31
N THR A 35 1.13 -1.60 9.59
CA THR A 35 2.43 -1.24 8.98
C THR A 35 3.50 -2.32 9.22
N THR A 36 3.48 -2.97 10.39
CA THR A 36 4.39 -4.09 10.70
C THR A 36 4.16 -5.27 9.76
N THR A 37 2.91 -5.56 9.41
CA THR A 37 2.56 -6.60 8.42
C THR A 37 3.17 -6.27 7.06
N LEU A 38 3.01 -5.03 6.55
CA LEU A 38 3.63 -4.62 5.29
C LEU A 38 5.15 -4.67 5.34
N ARG A 39 5.76 -4.22 6.45
CA ARG A 39 7.23 -4.30 6.65
C ARG A 39 7.73 -5.74 6.66
N SER A 40 6.93 -6.68 7.18
CA SER A 40 7.31 -8.09 7.19
C SER A 40 7.20 -8.72 5.80
N ILE A 41 6.17 -8.36 5.02
CA ILE A 41 6.02 -8.79 3.62
C ILE A 41 7.16 -8.23 2.76
N ASN A 42 7.50 -6.96 2.94
CA ASN A 42 8.51 -6.24 2.15
C ASN A 42 9.96 -6.44 2.64
N GLY A 43 10.19 -7.35 3.59
CA GLY A 43 11.53 -7.70 4.06
C GLY A 43 12.24 -6.64 4.91
N VAL A 44 11.58 -5.50 5.22
CA VAL A 44 12.13 -4.45 6.11
C VAL A 44 12.19 -4.93 7.56
N LEU A 45 11.23 -5.76 7.97
CA LEU A 45 11.21 -6.45 9.26
C LEU A 45 10.94 -7.94 9.01
N PRO A 46 11.99 -8.76 8.74
CA PRO A 46 11.80 -10.17 8.41
C PRO A 46 11.04 -10.92 9.52
N ALA A 47 10.10 -11.77 9.11
CA ALA A 47 9.41 -12.65 10.04
C ALA A 47 10.40 -13.65 10.66
N ARG A 48 10.38 -13.78 12.00
CA ARG A 48 11.22 -14.77 12.69
C ARG A 48 10.67 -16.18 12.58
N GLN A 49 9.34 -16.32 12.41
CA GLN A 49 8.66 -17.60 12.25
C GLN A 49 7.54 -17.45 11.23
N GLY A 50 7.24 -18.56 10.53
CA GLY A 50 6.27 -18.58 9.46
C GLY A 50 6.91 -18.25 8.11
N LYS A 51 6.06 -18.11 7.09
CA LYS A 51 6.49 -17.94 5.70
C LYS A 51 5.80 -16.74 5.08
N VAL A 52 6.47 -16.10 4.15
CA VAL A 52 5.90 -15.16 3.19
C VAL A 52 6.11 -15.77 1.81
N ILE A 53 5.02 -16.04 1.11
CA ILE A 53 5.05 -16.65 -0.23
C ILE A 53 4.52 -15.62 -1.22
N PHE A 54 5.26 -15.36 -2.28
CA PHE A 54 4.86 -14.47 -3.36
C PHE A 54 5.13 -15.15 -4.70
N ASP A 55 4.09 -15.25 -5.54
CA ASP A 55 4.18 -15.90 -6.86
C ASP A 55 4.77 -17.33 -6.79
N GLY A 56 4.35 -18.08 -5.73
CA GLY A 56 4.81 -19.46 -5.47
C GLY A 56 6.19 -19.58 -4.81
N GLU A 57 6.93 -18.48 -4.62
CA GLU A 57 8.26 -18.48 -4.00
C GLU A 57 8.23 -18.01 -2.56
N GLU A 58 9.02 -18.64 -1.68
CA GLU A 58 9.26 -18.14 -0.31
C GLU A 58 10.20 -16.93 -0.36
N ILE A 59 9.71 -15.76 0.12
CA ILE A 59 10.43 -14.49 0.03
C ILE A 59 10.87 -13.89 1.38
N GLN A 60 10.57 -14.54 2.51
CA GLN A 60 10.90 -13.97 3.84
C GLN A 60 12.40 -13.76 4.09
N ALA A 61 13.29 -14.39 3.33
CA ALA A 61 14.73 -14.20 3.38
C ALA A 61 15.28 -13.23 2.31
N VAL A 62 14.41 -12.72 1.43
CA VAL A 62 14.82 -11.77 0.37
C VAL A 62 15.07 -10.40 1.00
N PRO A 63 16.22 -9.74 0.75
CA PRO A 63 16.47 -8.40 1.24
C PRO A 63 15.43 -7.39 0.72
N ALA A 64 15.05 -6.42 1.56
CA ALA A 64 14.02 -5.43 1.21
C ALA A 64 14.28 -4.69 -0.12
N HIS A 65 15.55 -4.39 -0.43
CA HIS A 65 15.91 -3.70 -1.68
C HIS A 65 15.76 -4.57 -2.93
N ASP A 66 15.63 -5.88 -2.80
CA ASP A 66 15.41 -6.79 -3.91
C ASP A 66 13.91 -7.14 -4.10
N MET A 67 13.04 -6.79 -3.15
CA MET A 67 11.60 -7.03 -3.26
C MET A 67 11.00 -6.34 -4.50
N ILE A 68 11.50 -5.17 -4.85
CA ILE A 68 11.07 -4.44 -6.05
C ILE A 68 11.34 -5.23 -7.33
N LYS A 69 12.44 -6.00 -7.39
CA LYS A 69 12.76 -6.88 -8.53
C LYS A 69 11.85 -8.11 -8.60
N LYS A 70 11.27 -8.50 -7.48
CA LYS A 70 10.24 -9.56 -7.41
C LYS A 70 8.87 -9.05 -7.88
N GLY A 71 8.67 -7.74 -8.00
CA GLY A 71 7.41 -7.13 -8.38
C GLY A 71 6.55 -6.67 -7.20
N ILE A 72 7.15 -6.49 -6.02
CA ILE A 72 6.49 -5.91 -4.84
C ILE A 72 6.96 -4.49 -4.65
N ALA A 73 6.04 -3.51 -4.72
CA ALA A 73 6.33 -2.11 -4.41
C ALA A 73 5.48 -1.62 -3.25
N GLN A 74 5.97 -0.60 -2.54
CA GLN A 74 5.26 0.00 -1.43
C GLN A 74 5.21 1.52 -1.54
N SER A 75 4.02 2.10 -1.31
CA SER A 75 3.86 3.49 -0.92
C SER A 75 3.73 3.53 0.61
N PRO A 76 4.78 3.93 1.35
CA PRO A 76 4.80 3.87 2.80
C PRO A 76 4.00 5.00 3.43
N GLU A 77 3.59 4.82 4.69
CA GLU A 77 3.01 5.86 5.53
C GLU A 77 3.88 7.12 5.57
N GLY A 78 3.24 8.29 5.58
CA GLY A 78 3.92 9.59 5.63
C GLY A 78 4.58 9.98 4.32
N ARG A 79 4.09 9.45 3.18
CA ARG A 79 4.47 9.82 1.80
C ARG A 79 5.90 9.44 1.42
N LYS A 80 6.91 9.76 2.25
CA LYS A 80 8.34 9.44 2.08
C LYS A 80 8.88 9.77 0.67
N ILE A 81 8.49 10.94 0.15
CA ILE A 81 9.04 11.48 -1.10
C ILE A 81 10.46 12.02 -0.89
N PHE A 82 11.21 12.16 -1.97
CA PHE A 82 12.49 12.86 -1.98
C PHE A 82 12.23 14.36 -2.15
N SER A 83 12.12 15.09 -1.04
CA SER A 83 11.61 16.47 -1.02
C SER A 83 12.44 17.47 -1.84
N ARG A 84 13.76 17.26 -1.95
CA ARG A 84 14.68 18.11 -2.72
C ARG A 84 14.79 17.75 -4.21
N MET A 85 14.15 16.65 -4.61
CA MET A 85 14.08 16.22 -6.00
C MET A 85 12.80 16.75 -6.64
N THR A 86 12.83 16.94 -7.95
CA THR A 86 11.65 17.27 -8.74
C THR A 86 10.65 16.12 -8.75
N VAL A 87 9.42 16.39 -9.20
CA VAL A 87 8.40 15.35 -9.46
C VAL A 87 8.94 14.29 -10.42
N ARG A 88 9.57 14.73 -11.54
CA ARG A 88 10.19 13.82 -12.50
C ARG A 88 11.22 12.89 -11.86
N GLU A 89 12.19 13.46 -11.16
CA GLU A 89 13.25 12.68 -10.51
C GLU A 89 12.70 11.69 -9.48
N ASN A 90 11.66 12.08 -8.70
CA ASN A 90 10.98 11.16 -7.81
C ASN A 90 10.37 9.97 -8.55
N LEU A 91 9.70 10.21 -9.68
CA LEU A 91 9.09 9.14 -10.49
C LEU A 91 10.19 8.25 -11.12
N GLU A 92 11.23 8.82 -11.68
CA GLU A 92 12.37 8.10 -12.26
C GLU A 92 13.07 7.20 -11.22
N MET A 93 13.16 7.65 -9.95
CA MET A 93 13.66 6.82 -8.85
C MET A 93 12.83 5.56 -8.60
N GLY A 94 11.52 5.58 -8.91
CA GLY A 94 10.67 4.38 -8.84
C GLY A 94 11.07 3.31 -9.85
N ALA A 95 11.64 3.70 -10.99
CA ALA A 95 12.08 2.81 -12.06
C ALA A 95 13.60 2.50 -12.02
N TYR A 96 14.34 2.91 -10.97
CA TYR A 96 15.82 2.87 -10.96
C TYR A 96 16.41 1.48 -11.21
N HIS A 97 15.69 0.40 -10.90
CA HIS A 97 16.13 -0.98 -11.08
C HIS A 97 15.83 -1.53 -12.49
N ARG A 98 15.11 -0.77 -13.33
CA ARG A 98 14.64 -1.17 -14.66
C ARG A 98 15.57 -0.63 -15.76
N ASN A 99 15.62 -1.38 -16.87
CA ASN A 99 16.40 -1.01 -18.05
C ASN A 99 15.55 -0.93 -19.33
N ASP A 100 14.25 -1.23 -19.24
CA ASP A 100 13.29 -1.25 -20.35
C ASP A 100 12.74 0.15 -20.64
N ARG A 101 13.47 0.95 -21.38
CA ARG A 101 13.16 2.39 -21.64
C ARG A 101 11.73 2.62 -22.14
N ASP A 102 11.23 1.76 -23.02
CA ASP A 102 9.87 1.91 -23.55
C ASP A 102 8.80 1.55 -22.52
N GLY A 103 9.05 0.56 -21.64
CA GLY A 103 8.18 0.26 -20.51
C GLY A 103 8.16 1.40 -19.50
N ILE A 104 9.33 1.95 -19.14
CA ILE A 104 9.42 3.09 -18.23
C ILE A 104 8.64 4.30 -18.77
N ARG A 105 8.71 4.55 -20.10
CA ARG A 105 7.94 5.63 -20.73
C ARG A 105 6.44 5.38 -20.63
N ARG A 106 5.97 4.17 -20.97
CA ARG A 106 4.55 3.80 -20.83
C ARG A 106 4.05 3.95 -19.39
N ASP A 107 4.83 3.52 -18.41
CA ASP A 107 4.44 3.65 -17.00
C ASP A 107 4.44 5.11 -16.54
N MET A 108 5.34 5.95 -17.07
CA MET A 108 5.32 7.39 -16.82
C MET A 108 4.05 8.04 -17.38
N ASP A 109 3.66 7.69 -18.61
CA ASP A 109 2.43 8.18 -19.24
C ASP A 109 1.21 7.71 -18.44
N ARG A 110 1.15 6.44 -18.05
CA ARG A 110 0.12 5.89 -17.15
C ARG A 110 0.01 6.66 -15.83
N VAL A 111 1.14 6.97 -15.20
CA VAL A 111 1.16 7.77 -13.97
C VAL A 111 0.58 9.17 -14.20
N PHE A 112 0.86 9.80 -15.33
CA PHE A 112 0.30 11.11 -15.65
C PHE A 112 -1.20 11.06 -15.98
N GLU A 113 -1.69 9.98 -16.58
CA GLU A 113 -3.13 9.76 -16.77
C GLU A 113 -3.86 9.63 -15.43
N LEU A 114 -3.30 8.86 -14.48
CA LEU A 114 -3.85 8.71 -13.14
C LEU A 114 -3.73 9.99 -12.30
N PHE A 115 -2.64 10.73 -12.47
CA PHE A 115 -2.28 11.91 -11.69
C PHE A 115 -1.89 13.11 -12.57
N PRO A 116 -2.83 13.73 -13.31
CA PRO A 116 -2.51 14.82 -14.24
C PRO A 116 -1.74 15.99 -13.59
N ARG A 117 -2.00 16.26 -12.30
CA ARG A 117 -1.30 17.30 -11.54
C ARG A 117 0.20 17.07 -11.42
N LEU A 118 0.66 15.81 -11.44
CA LEU A 118 2.08 15.49 -11.44
C LEU A 118 2.74 15.89 -12.77
N GLN A 119 2.02 15.72 -13.89
CA GLN A 119 2.49 16.14 -15.21
C GLN A 119 2.64 17.67 -15.30
N GLU A 120 1.62 18.39 -14.84
CA GLU A 120 1.63 19.87 -14.81
C GLU A 120 2.81 20.43 -14.00
N ARG A 121 3.23 19.70 -12.97
CA ARG A 121 4.24 20.10 -11.98
C ARG A 121 5.55 19.33 -12.11
N ILE A 122 5.80 18.71 -13.26
CA ILE A 122 6.88 17.74 -13.48
C ILE A 122 8.28 18.25 -13.10
N LYS A 123 8.52 19.56 -13.22
CA LYS A 123 9.78 20.23 -12.88
C LYS A 123 9.80 20.86 -11.48
N GLN A 124 8.66 20.79 -10.76
CA GLN A 124 8.54 21.38 -9.42
C GLN A 124 9.28 20.49 -8.41
N GLU A 125 9.93 21.13 -7.43
CA GLU A 125 10.50 20.43 -6.27
C GLU A 125 9.40 19.82 -5.42
N ALA A 126 9.49 18.51 -5.16
CA ALA A 126 8.41 17.74 -4.54
C ALA A 126 8.07 18.20 -3.11
N GLY A 127 9.05 18.72 -2.38
CA GLY A 127 8.83 19.26 -1.03
C GLY A 127 7.90 20.47 -0.98
N THR A 128 7.73 21.19 -2.10
CA THR A 128 6.87 22.38 -2.20
C THR A 128 5.43 22.08 -2.60
N MET A 129 5.11 20.81 -2.86
CA MET A 129 3.77 20.38 -3.25
C MET A 129 2.84 20.25 -2.03
N SER A 130 1.54 20.33 -2.26
CA SER A 130 0.54 20.04 -1.23
C SER A 130 0.63 18.59 -0.74
N GLY A 131 0.12 18.32 0.47
CA GLY A 131 0.15 16.98 1.04
C GLY A 131 -0.53 15.92 0.18
N GLY A 132 -1.63 16.26 -0.48
CA GLY A 132 -2.31 15.34 -1.41
C GLY A 132 -1.50 15.06 -2.68
N GLU A 133 -0.86 16.09 -3.25
CA GLU A 133 0.02 15.91 -4.42
C GLU A 133 1.26 15.08 -4.06
N GLN A 134 1.82 15.25 -2.85
CA GLN A 134 2.91 14.42 -2.37
C GLN A 134 2.48 12.95 -2.19
N GLN A 135 1.24 12.70 -1.76
CA GLN A 135 0.69 11.34 -1.67
C GLN A 135 0.53 10.72 -3.05
N MET A 136 -0.01 11.48 -4.02
CA MET A 136 -0.10 11.04 -5.41
C MET A 136 1.29 10.71 -5.99
N LEU A 137 2.29 11.54 -5.68
CA LEU A 137 3.67 11.31 -6.11
C LEU A 137 4.27 10.04 -5.48
N ALA A 138 4.00 9.76 -4.20
CA ALA A 138 4.47 8.56 -3.53
C ALA A 138 3.88 7.28 -4.17
N ILE A 139 2.58 7.29 -4.49
CA ILE A 139 1.91 6.19 -5.19
C ILE A 139 2.44 6.07 -6.62
N GLY A 140 2.53 7.19 -7.36
CA GLY A 140 3.07 7.22 -8.72
C GLY A 140 4.49 6.67 -8.78
N ARG A 141 5.35 7.05 -7.84
CA ARG A 141 6.71 6.50 -7.74
C ARG A 141 6.71 4.98 -7.54
N ALA A 142 5.81 4.45 -6.72
CA ALA A 142 5.70 2.99 -6.54
C ALA A 142 5.25 2.30 -7.84
N LEU A 143 4.31 2.89 -8.59
CA LEU A 143 3.84 2.38 -9.89
C LEU A 143 4.93 2.34 -10.95
N MET A 144 5.90 3.26 -10.93
CA MET A 144 7.02 3.28 -11.87
C MET A 144 7.88 2.02 -11.84
N SER A 145 7.79 1.21 -10.78
CA SER A 145 8.44 -0.11 -10.73
C SER A 145 7.71 -1.19 -11.51
N SER A 146 6.53 -0.91 -12.07
CA SER A 146 5.62 -1.87 -12.71
C SER A 146 5.29 -3.07 -11.79
N PRO A 147 4.72 -2.82 -10.60
CA PRO A 147 4.54 -3.86 -9.59
C PRO A 147 3.41 -4.83 -9.94
N LYS A 148 3.61 -6.12 -9.60
CA LYS A 148 2.55 -7.12 -9.54
C LYS A 148 1.68 -6.92 -8.28
N LEU A 149 2.34 -6.57 -7.15
CA LEU A 149 1.70 -6.29 -5.87
C LEU A 149 2.10 -4.89 -5.37
N LEU A 150 1.11 -4.03 -5.20
CA LEU A 150 1.27 -2.71 -4.62
C LEU A 150 0.81 -2.72 -3.15
N LEU A 151 1.72 -2.43 -2.24
CA LEU A 151 1.46 -2.26 -0.82
C LEU A 151 1.20 -0.78 -0.53
N LEU A 152 0.02 -0.45 0.01
CA LEU A 152 -0.37 0.92 0.36
C LEU A 152 -0.56 1.02 1.88
N ASP A 153 0.21 1.91 2.51
CA ASP A 153 0.24 2.10 3.96
C ASP A 153 -0.41 3.44 4.33
N GLU A 154 -1.67 3.38 4.76
CA GLU A 154 -2.51 4.51 5.16
C GLU A 154 -2.49 5.70 4.15
N PRO A 155 -2.84 5.45 2.87
CA PRO A 155 -2.77 6.46 1.82
C PRO A 155 -3.69 7.66 2.05
N SER A 156 -4.74 7.52 2.88
CA SER A 156 -5.68 8.60 3.19
C SER A 156 -5.24 9.50 4.35
N MET A 157 -4.21 9.10 5.11
CA MET A 157 -3.86 9.77 6.35
C MET A 157 -3.47 11.23 6.16
N GLY A 158 -4.13 12.13 6.92
CA GLY A 158 -3.86 13.57 6.90
C GLY A 158 -4.26 14.28 5.62
N LEU A 159 -5.19 13.71 4.85
CA LEU A 159 -5.79 14.32 3.67
C LEU A 159 -7.18 14.91 3.97
N ALA A 160 -7.54 15.95 3.22
CA ALA A 160 -8.91 16.46 3.22
C ALA A 160 -9.88 15.43 2.59
N PRO A 161 -11.17 15.38 3.02
CA PRO A 161 -12.13 14.37 2.55
C PRO A 161 -12.20 14.21 1.03
N VAL A 162 -12.27 15.31 0.28
CA VAL A 162 -12.29 15.30 -1.20
C VAL A 162 -11.05 14.63 -1.80
N LEU A 163 -9.88 14.77 -1.16
CA LEU A 163 -8.65 14.13 -1.62
C LEU A 163 -8.62 12.65 -1.24
N VAL A 164 -9.25 12.27 -0.14
CA VAL A 164 -9.42 10.85 0.24
C VAL A 164 -10.23 10.14 -0.84
N GLU A 165 -11.43 10.64 -1.19
CA GLU A 165 -12.26 10.08 -2.26
C GLU A 165 -11.46 9.93 -3.56
N ARG A 166 -10.75 10.99 -3.96
CA ARG A 166 -9.94 10.97 -5.17
C ARG A 166 -8.85 9.91 -5.14
N ILE A 167 -8.14 9.74 -4.03
CA ILE A 167 -7.09 8.70 -3.89
C ILE A 167 -7.69 7.30 -3.99
N PHE A 168 -8.85 7.06 -3.38
CA PHE A 168 -9.50 5.75 -3.44
C PHE A 168 -10.05 5.43 -4.83
N ASP A 169 -10.57 6.42 -5.57
CA ASP A 169 -10.95 6.22 -6.98
C ASP A 169 -9.73 5.85 -7.83
N ILE A 170 -8.60 6.49 -7.60
CA ILE A 170 -7.35 6.15 -8.30
C ILE A 170 -6.86 4.74 -7.91
N ILE A 171 -6.99 4.33 -6.65
CA ILE A 171 -6.64 2.97 -6.22
C ILE A 171 -7.52 1.93 -6.95
N LYS A 172 -8.83 2.19 -7.09
CA LYS A 172 -9.73 1.34 -7.92
C LYS A 172 -9.21 1.26 -9.36
N GLU A 173 -8.87 2.40 -9.97
CA GLU A 173 -8.39 2.44 -11.35
C GLU A 173 -7.06 1.69 -11.52
N ILE A 174 -6.11 1.83 -10.59
CA ILE A 174 -4.86 1.08 -10.59
C ILE A 174 -5.13 -0.44 -10.56
N ASN A 175 -6.10 -0.87 -9.77
CA ASN A 175 -6.49 -2.28 -9.71
C ASN A 175 -7.17 -2.74 -11.01
N HIS A 176 -8.11 -1.96 -11.57
CA HIS A 176 -8.75 -2.26 -12.86
C HIS A 176 -7.74 -2.42 -13.99
N GLN A 177 -6.61 -1.72 -13.93
CA GLN A 177 -5.50 -1.86 -14.85
C GLN A 177 -4.61 -3.08 -14.58
N GLY A 178 -5.01 -3.96 -13.65
CA GLY A 178 -4.39 -5.26 -13.39
C GLY A 178 -3.38 -5.30 -12.25
N THR A 179 -3.18 -4.22 -11.48
CA THR A 179 -2.27 -4.25 -10.33
C THR A 179 -2.99 -4.83 -9.11
N THR A 180 -2.44 -5.88 -8.48
CA THR A 180 -2.92 -6.42 -7.21
C THR A 180 -2.59 -5.47 -6.07
N ILE A 181 -3.49 -5.28 -5.11
CA ILE A 181 -3.31 -4.28 -4.04
C ILE A 181 -3.54 -4.89 -2.67
N LEU A 182 -2.58 -4.69 -1.76
CA LEU A 182 -2.79 -4.85 -0.32
C LEU A 182 -2.80 -3.46 0.32
N LEU A 183 -3.98 -3.06 0.78
CA LEU A 183 -4.25 -1.76 1.38
C LEU A 183 -4.31 -1.88 2.89
N VAL A 184 -3.51 -1.12 3.59
CA VAL A 184 -3.60 -0.94 5.03
C VAL A 184 -4.24 0.41 5.31
N GLU A 185 -5.31 0.43 6.11
CA GLU A 185 -6.03 1.66 6.44
C GLU A 185 -6.58 1.65 7.87
N GLN A 186 -6.66 2.84 8.45
CA GLN A 186 -7.40 3.08 9.67
C GLN A 186 -8.86 3.43 9.35
N ASN A 187 -9.12 4.15 8.25
CA ASN A 187 -10.47 4.47 7.79
C ASN A 187 -11.10 3.24 7.12
N ALA A 188 -11.73 2.39 7.94
CA ALA A 188 -12.31 1.15 7.48
C ALA A 188 -13.46 1.35 6.47
N ASN A 189 -14.22 2.46 6.56
CA ASN A 189 -15.32 2.75 5.65
C ASN A 189 -14.84 2.79 4.20
N VAL A 190 -13.90 3.67 3.91
CA VAL A 190 -13.41 3.85 2.54
C VAL A 190 -12.59 2.64 2.06
N ALA A 191 -11.86 1.97 2.97
CA ALA A 191 -11.09 0.78 2.64
C ALA A 191 -11.99 -0.40 2.23
N LEU A 192 -13.05 -0.67 3.01
CA LEU A 192 -14.01 -1.75 2.73
C LEU A 192 -14.92 -1.44 1.53
N GLU A 193 -15.05 -0.19 1.12
CA GLU A 193 -15.84 0.18 -0.06
C GLU A 193 -15.17 -0.30 -1.36
N ILE A 194 -13.83 -0.29 -1.41
CA ILE A 194 -13.08 -0.65 -2.62
C ILE A 194 -12.52 -2.07 -2.59
N ALA A 195 -12.45 -2.68 -1.41
CA ALA A 195 -11.85 -4.00 -1.23
C ALA A 195 -12.80 -5.13 -1.65
N THR A 196 -12.24 -6.20 -2.19
CA THR A 196 -12.95 -7.47 -2.43
C THR A 196 -13.19 -8.20 -1.11
N ARG A 197 -12.18 -8.20 -0.23
CA ARG A 197 -12.23 -8.80 1.11
C ARG A 197 -11.28 -8.08 2.06
N GLY A 198 -11.47 -8.30 3.34
CA GLY A 198 -10.67 -7.65 4.36
C GLY A 198 -10.30 -8.56 5.52
N TYR A 199 -9.31 -8.11 6.24
CA TYR A 199 -8.84 -8.67 7.50
C TYR A 199 -8.90 -7.60 8.58
N VAL A 200 -9.38 -7.97 9.74
CA VAL A 200 -9.36 -7.11 10.94
C VAL A 200 -8.20 -7.55 11.81
N LEU A 201 -7.28 -6.63 12.09
CA LEU A 201 -6.08 -6.86 12.89
C LEU A 201 -6.20 -6.16 14.25
N GLU A 202 -6.03 -6.92 15.32
CA GLU A 202 -6.00 -6.42 16.69
C GLU A 202 -4.79 -6.97 17.43
N SER A 203 -4.02 -6.09 18.07
CA SER A 203 -2.88 -6.46 18.92
C SER A 203 -1.94 -7.50 18.28
N GLY A 204 -1.69 -7.38 16.97
CA GLY A 204 -0.80 -8.25 16.21
C GLY A 204 -1.40 -9.57 15.75
N SER A 205 -2.71 -9.78 15.88
CA SER A 205 -3.41 -10.99 15.44
C SER A 205 -4.61 -10.66 14.56
N ILE A 206 -4.87 -11.47 13.54
CA ILE A 206 -6.10 -11.36 12.74
C ILE A 206 -7.25 -11.96 13.57
N VAL A 207 -8.27 -11.14 13.84
CA VAL A 207 -9.46 -11.54 14.62
C VAL A 207 -10.64 -11.88 13.71
N THR A 208 -10.70 -11.31 12.52
CA THR A 208 -11.77 -11.56 11.55
C THR A 208 -11.21 -11.47 10.13
N ALA A 209 -11.72 -12.33 9.24
CA ALA A 209 -11.45 -12.30 7.82
C ALA A 209 -12.72 -12.67 7.05
N ALA A 210 -13.16 -11.82 6.13
CA ALA A 210 -14.36 -12.05 5.33
C ALA A 210 -14.38 -11.20 4.05
N PRO A 211 -15.30 -11.47 3.09
CA PRO A 211 -15.63 -10.53 2.04
C PRO A 211 -15.95 -9.14 2.59
N ALA A 212 -15.52 -8.09 1.91
CA ALA A 212 -15.65 -6.71 2.40
C ALA A 212 -17.11 -6.33 2.72
N GLU A 213 -18.06 -6.77 1.89
CA GLU A 213 -19.49 -6.56 2.12
C GLU A 213 -19.98 -7.14 3.46
N LYS A 214 -19.49 -8.35 3.82
CA LYS A 214 -19.82 -8.96 5.11
C LYS A 214 -19.21 -8.21 6.29
N LEU A 215 -17.96 -7.72 6.14
CA LEU A 215 -17.31 -6.92 7.19
C LEU A 215 -18.04 -5.59 7.41
N ARG A 216 -18.55 -4.96 6.35
CA ARG A 216 -19.36 -3.73 6.46
C ARG A 216 -20.68 -3.94 7.21
N GLN A 217 -21.21 -5.16 7.21
CA GLN A 217 -22.45 -5.51 7.89
C GLN A 217 -22.23 -6.10 9.29
N ASP A 218 -20.99 -6.46 9.63
CA ASP A 218 -20.66 -7.06 10.93
C ASP A 218 -20.82 -6.03 12.05
N PRO A 219 -21.69 -6.28 13.07
CA PRO A 219 -21.94 -5.33 14.15
C PRO A 219 -20.68 -4.94 14.92
N LYS A 220 -19.74 -5.88 15.14
CA LYS A 220 -18.50 -5.60 15.86
C LYS A 220 -17.57 -4.70 15.05
N VAL A 221 -17.48 -4.92 13.72
CA VAL A 221 -16.69 -4.09 12.82
C VAL A 221 -17.30 -2.68 12.73
N ARG A 222 -18.63 -2.58 12.66
CA ARG A 222 -19.36 -1.30 12.63
C ARG A 222 -19.11 -0.48 13.89
N GLU A 223 -19.29 -1.09 15.04
CA GLU A 223 -19.07 -0.42 16.34
C GLU A 223 -17.61 0.01 16.52
N ALA A 224 -16.64 -0.88 16.23
CA ALA A 224 -15.23 -0.63 16.49
C ALA A 224 -14.54 0.28 15.46
N TYR A 225 -14.96 0.23 14.18
CA TYR A 225 -14.20 0.81 13.08
C TYR A 225 -14.99 1.68 12.11
N LEU A 226 -16.33 1.59 12.06
CA LEU A 226 -17.16 2.37 11.13
C LEU A 226 -17.87 3.57 11.81
N GLY A 227 -17.71 3.72 13.14
CA GLY A 227 -18.28 4.85 13.88
C GLY A 227 -19.81 4.84 14.00
N GLU A 228 -20.45 3.70 13.79
CA GLU A 228 -21.88 3.52 13.93
C GLU A 228 -22.18 2.87 15.29
N ILE A 229 -22.89 3.62 16.14
CA ILE A 229 -23.44 3.16 17.44
C ILE A 229 -24.86 2.65 17.22
#